data_66a02c109704978e31a11644cc662686
#
_entry.id   66a02c109704978e31a11644cc662686
#
_cell.length_a   1.000
_cell.length_b   1.000
_cell.length_c   1.000
_cell.angle_alpha   90.00
_cell.angle_beta   90.00
_cell.angle_gamma   90.00
#
_symmetry.space_group_name_H-M   'P 1'
#
loop_
_entity.id
_entity.type
_entity.pdbx_description
1 polymer ?
#
loop_
_entity_poly.entity_id
_entity_poly.type
_entity_poly.pdbx_seq_one_letter_code
_entity_poly.pdbx_strand_id
1 'polypeptide(L)'
;TSSPLVLEHSDVVVLWSANPLNTLKIAWNASDEQGLSYFSALRDSGKKLICIDPMRSETVDFFGDKMEWVAPHMGTDVALMLGIAHTLVENGWHDEAFLTRCTTGYAVFASYLLGESDGIAKNAEWAAEICGVNAAKIRELAALFHQNTTMLMAGWGMQRQQFGEQKHWMIVTLAAMLGQIGTPGGGFGLSYHFAN
;
A
#
# COMPACT_ATOMS: atom_id res chain seq x y z
N THR A 1 5.69 -2.89 -13.08
CA THR A 1 5.54 -1.44 -13.31
C THR A 1 6.86 -0.74 -13.03
N SER A 2 7.19 0.31 -13.75
CA SER A 2 8.37 1.15 -13.59
C SER A 2 7.97 2.57 -13.16
N SER A 3 8.93 3.38 -12.70
CA SER A 3 8.66 4.76 -12.29
C SER A 3 8.01 5.62 -13.39
N PRO A 4 8.43 5.54 -14.68
CA PRO A 4 7.71 6.21 -15.75
C PRO A 4 6.24 5.80 -15.89
N LEU A 5 5.93 4.50 -15.81
CA LEU A 5 4.55 4.02 -15.87
C LEU A 5 3.69 4.49 -14.67
N VAL A 6 4.30 4.61 -13.49
CA VAL A 6 3.62 5.19 -12.32
C VAL A 6 3.32 6.67 -12.55
N LEU A 7 4.28 7.43 -13.05
CA LEU A 7 4.09 8.85 -13.38
C LEU A 7 3.02 9.06 -14.44
N GLU A 8 2.93 8.17 -15.41
CA GLU A 8 1.96 8.30 -16.51
C GLU A 8 0.56 7.83 -16.13
N HIS A 9 0.42 6.69 -15.44
CA HIS A 9 -0.85 5.97 -15.35
C HIS A 9 -1.45 5.87 -13.94
N SER A 10 -0.69 6.10 -12.85
CA SER A 10 -1.28 6.04 -11.50
C SER A 10 -2.08 7.30 -11.19
N ASP A 11 -3.20 7.15 -10.50
CA ASP A 11 -3.95 8.25 -9.90
C ASP A 11 -3.56 8.43 -8.42
N VAL A 12 -3.35 7.31 -7.74
CA VAL A 12 -2.96 7.24 -6.33
C VAL A 12 -1.63 6.50 -6.19
N VAL A 13 -0.70 7.09 -5.45
CA VAL A 13 0.57 6.44 -5.10
C VAL A 13 0.72 6.39 -3.60
N VAL A 14 0.90 5.18 -3.08
CA VAL A 14 1.06 4.92 -1.64
C VAL A 14 2.49 4.48 -1.37
N LEU A 15 3.21 5.22 -0.55
CA LEU A 15 4.50 4.81 0.02
C LEU A 15 4.22 4.14 1.37
N TRP A 16 4.34 2.82 1.44
CA TRP A 16 4.06 2.05 2.66
C TRP A 16 5.36 1.62 3.33
N SER A 17 5.62 2.16 4.52
CA SER A 17 6.87 1.92 5.27
C SER A 17 8.12 2.09 4.39
N ALA A 18 8.12 3.14 3.57
CA ALA A 18 9.18 3.43 2.62
C ALA A 18 9.68 4.87 2.79
N ASN A 19 11.00 5.00 2.95
CA ASN A 19 11.69 6.29 3.00
C ASN A 19 12.71 6.40 1.86
N PRO A 20 12.25 6.54 0.59
CA PRO A 20 13.13 6.54 -0.57
C PRO A 20 14.14 7.68 -0.54
N LEU A 21 13.83 8.86 0.00
CA LEU A 21 14.77 9.98 0.08
C LEU A 21 15.98 9.67 0.93
N ASN A 22 15.82 8.81 1.95
CA ASN A 22 16.96 8.35 2.75
C ASN A 22 17.74 7.25 2.02
N THR A 23 17.05 6.29 1.42
CA THR A 23 17.70 5.16 0.73
C THR A 23 18.42 5.57 -0.55
N LEU A 24 17.99 6.64 -1.21
CA LEU A 24 18.71 7.24 -2.36
C LEU A 24 20.12 7.77 -2.01
N LYS A 25 20.43 7.95 -0.72
CA LYS A 25 21.78 8.31 -0.27
C LYS A 25 22.79 7.16 -0.39
N ILE A 26 22.31 5.94 -0.64
CA ILE A 26 23.14 4.75 -0.83
C ILE A 26 23.38 4.60 -2.35
N ALA A 27 24.63 4.72 -2.77
CA ALA A 27 25.03 4.85 -4.19
C ALA A 27 24.49 3.74 -5.12
N TRP A 28 24.35 2.51 -4.64
CA TRP A 28 23.84 1.41 -5.43
C TRP A 28 22.33 1.43 -5.68
N ASN A 29 21.60 2.28 -4.95
CA ASN A 29 20.14 2.46 -5.11
C ASN A 29 19.80 3.51 -6.18
N ALA A 30 20.77 4.23 -6.67
CA ALA A 30 20.59 5.35 -7.58
C ALA A 30 21.62 5.28 -8.72
N SER A 31 21.83 4.10 -9.28
CA SER A 31 22.86 3.84 -10.29
C SER A 31 22.70 4.67 -11.55
N ASP A 32 21.49 5.08 -11.88
CA ASP A 32 21.16 5.96 -13.01
C ASP A 32 21.03 7.43 -12.62
N GLU A 33 21.17 7.75 -11.31
CA GLU A 33 21.01 9.09 -10.73
C GLU A 33 19.63 9.72 -10.96
N GLN A 34 18.64 8.97 -11.45
CA GLN A 34 17.29 9.48 -11.77
C GLN A 34 16.30 9.42 -10.60
N GLY A 35 16.62 8.71 -9.52
CA GLY A 35 15.68 8.47 -8.42
C GLY A 35 15.09 9.76 -7.84
N LEU A 36 15.91 10.78 -7.55
CA LEU A 36 15.44 12.07 -7.04
C LEU A 36 14.57 12.81 -8.06
N SER A 37 14.92 12.72 -9.34
CA SER A 37 14.14 13.32 -10.43
C SER A 37 12.76 12.71 -10.53
N TYR A 38 12.63 11.38 -10.40
CA TYR A 38 11.34 10.69 -10.39
C TYR A 38 10.48 11.10 -9.18
N PHE A 39 11.05 11.18 -7.99
CA PHE A 39 10.30 11.63 -6.80
C PHE A 39 9.92 13.11 -6.87
N SER A 40 10.75 13.95 -7.46
CA SER A 40 10.41 15.35 -7.73
C SER A 40 9.26 15.46 -8.73
N ALA A 41 9.31 14.70 -9.82
CA ALA A 41 8.24 14.65 -10.80
C ALA A 41 6.93 14.11 -10.18
N LEU A 42 7.02 13.10 -9.32
CA LEU A 42 5.88 12.54 -8.61
C LEU A 42 5.26 13.59 -7.66
N ARG A 43 6.07 14.33 -6.92
CA ARG A 43 5.60 15.42 -6.05
C ARG A 43 4.83 16.49 -6.83
N ASP A 44 5.29 16.80 -8.04
CA ASP A 44 4.75 17.88 -8.84
C ASP A 44 3.66 17.40 -9.85
N SER A 45 3.32 16.10 -9.82
CA SER A 45 2.40 15.46 -10.76
C SER A 45 0.91 15.77 -10.54
N GLY A 46 0.54 16.30 -9.36
CA GLY A 46 -0.87 16.51 -8.99
C GLY A 46 -1.62 15.22 -8.58
N LYS A 47 -0.95 14.07 -8.55
CA LYS A 47 -1.53 12.80 -8.11
C LYS A 47 -1.84 12.80 -6.62
N LYS A 48 -2.76 11.93 -6.18
CA LYS A 48 -2.97 11.70 -4.74
C LYS A 48 -1.82 10.88 -4.18
N LEU A 49 -1.07 11.46 -3.26
CA LEU A 49 0.11 10.86 -2.63
C LEU A 49 -0.18 10.56 -1.17
N ILE A 50 0.14 9.35 -0.73
CA ILE A 50 -0.08 8.90 0.65
C ILE A 50 1.19 8.22 1.15
N CYS A 51 1.65 8.59 2.34
CA CYS A 51 2.67 7.86 3.07
C CYS A 51 2.04 7.18 4.29
N ILE A 52 2.14 5.87 4.36
CA ILE A 52 1.71 5.07 5.52
C ILE A 52 2.97 4.62 6.24
N ASP A 53 3.32 5.31 7.32
CA ASP A 53 4.54 5.05 8.09
C ASP A 53 4.34 5.54 9.53
N PRO A 54 4.71 4.76 10.56
CA PRO A 54 4.61 5.20 11.96
C PRO A 54 5.46 6.43 12.27
N MET A 55 6.50 6.67 11.46
CA MET A 55 7.42 7.78 11.64
C MET A 55 7.31 8.79 10.49
N ARG A 56 7.22 10.08 10.85
CA ARG A 56 7.35 11.15 9.86
C ARG A 56 8.78 11.21 9.36
N SER A 57 8.98 10.82 8.11
CA SER A 57 10.31 10.67 7.50
C SER A 57 10.68 11.89 6.64
N GLU A 58 11.96 11.96 6.24
CA GLU A 58 12.47 12.94 5.26
C GLU A 58 11.66 12.93 3.96
N THR A 59 11.13 11.77 3.58
CA THR A 59 10.27 11.64 2.39
C THR A 59 8.97 12.41 2.59
N VAL A 60 8.30 12.26 3.73
CA VAL A 60 7.08 13.03 4.03
C VAL A 60 7.37 14.53 3.99
N ASP A 61 8.49 14.96 4.58
CA ASP A 61 8.89 16.37 4.60
C ASP A 61 9.22 16.92 3.21
N PHE A 62 9.83 16.10 2.35
CA PHE A 62 10.11 16.48 0.95
C PHE A 62 8.84 16.71 0.13
N PHE A 63 7.82 15.89 0.32
CA PHE A 63 6.53 16.05 -0.36
C PHE A 63 5.66 17.14 0.27
N GLY A 64 5.84 17.43 1.56
CA GLY A 64 5.15 18.50 2.28
C GLY A 64 3.63 18.30 2.28
N ASP A 65 2.91 19.36 1.96
CA ASP A 65 1.44 19.41 1.89
C ASP A 65 0.83 18.62 0.73
N LYS A 66 1.64 18.17 -0.22
CA LYS A 66 1.21 17.34 -1.35
C LYS A 66 1.06 15.86 -0.99
N MET A 67 1.55 15.43 0.18
CA MET A 67 1.47 14.05 0.64
C MET A 67 0.70 13.94 1.95
N GLU A 68 -0.31 13.12 1.95
CA GLU A 68 -1.03 12.74 3.16
C GLU A 68 -0.21 11.74 3.96
N TRP A 69 0.03 12.02 5.23
CA TRP A 69 0.71 11.11 6.14
C TRP A 69 -0.28 10.42 7.07
N VAL A 70 -0.28 9.08 7.02
CA VAL A 70 -1.07 8.21 7.89
C VAL A 70 -0.09 7.44 8.77
N ALA A 71 -0.23 7.58 10.09
CA ALA A 71 0.69 7.01 11.07
C ALA A 71 0.05 5.84 11.84
N PRO A 72 0.16 4.59 11.38
CA PRO A 72 -0.26 3.44 12.19
C PRO A 72 0.73 3.18 13.32
N HIS A 73 0.29 2.48 14.36
CA HIS A 73 1.19 1.94 15.37
C HIS A 73 2.23 1.02 14.70
N MET A 74 3.46 1.06 15.21
CA MET A 74 4.55 0.24 14.66
C MET A 74 4.21 -1.25 14.68
N GLY A 75 4.40 -1.93 13.57
CA GLY A 75 4.18 -3.38 13.47
C GLY A 75 2.75 -3.81 13.16
N THR A 76 1.80 -2.89 13.05
CA THR A 76 0.37 -3.19 12.87
C THR A 76 -0.13 -3.05 11.43
N ASP A 77 0.77 -2.98 10.47
CA ASP A 77 0.45 -2.82 9.05
C ASP A 77 -0.56 -3.86 8.52
N VAL A 78 -0.40 -5.13 8.95
CA VAL A 78 -1.32 -6.20 8.53
C VAL A 78 -2.75 -5.94 9.03
N ALA A 79 -2.92 -5.45 10.26
CA ALA A 79 -4.24 -5.11 10.77
C ALA A 79 -4.89 -3.97 9.95
N LEU A 80 -4.13 -2.93 9.63
CA LEU A 80 -4.60 -1.84 8.75
C LEU A 80 -4.99 -2.37 7.37
N MET A 81 -4.15 -3.22 6.76
CA MET A 81 -4.44 -3.83 5.46
C MET A 81 -5.66 -4.74 5.49
N LEU A 82 -5.87 -5.51 6.58
CA LEU A 82 -7.05 -6.35 6.76
C LEU A 82 -8.32 -5.51 6.89
N GLY A 83 -8.28 -4.38 7.62
CA GLY A 83 -9.41 -3.46 7.70
C GLY A 83 -9.80 -2.86 6.36
N ILE A 84 -8.79 -2.50 5.53
CA ILE A 84 -9.01 -2.06 4.15
C ILE A 84 -9.62 -3.21 3.32
N ALA A 85 -9.05 -4.42 3.38
CA ALA A 85 -9.52 -5.59 2.66
C ALA A 85 -10.97 -5.96 3.03
N HIS A 86 -11.32 -5.95 4.33
CA HIS A 86 -12.68 -6.19 4.79
C HIS A 86 -13.65 -5.16 4.19
N THR A 87 -13.27 -3.88 4.20
CA THR A 87 -14.10 -2.82 3.62
C THR A 87 -14.31 -3.02 2.11
N LEU A 88 -13.29 -3.50 1.37
CA LEU A 88 -13.44 -3.84 -0.05
C LEU A 88 -14.47 -4.97 -0.24
N VAL A 89 -14.43 -6.02 0.58
CA VAL A 89 -15.38 -7.14 0.49
C VAL A 89 -16.79 -6.69 0.88
N GLU A 90 -16.94 -5.99 1.99
CA GLU A 90 -18.22 -5.52 2.53
C GLU A 90 -19.00 -4.68 1.51
N ASN A 91 -18.29 -3.87 0.70
CA ASN A 91 -18.89 -3.01 -0.31
C ASN A 91 -18.91 -3.62 -1.73
N GLY A 92 -18.43 -4.85 -1.90
CA GLY A 92 -18.34 -5.49 -3.23
C GLY A 92 -17.36 -4.79 -4.17
N TRP A 93 -16.31 -4.18 -3.62
CA TRP A 93 -15.29 -3.41 -4.37
C TRP A 93 -14.07 -4.24 -4.76
N HIS A 94 -14.02 -5.50 -4.38
CA HIS A 94 -12.96 -6.41 -4.80
C HIS A 94 -13.24 -6.99 -6.20
N ASP A 95 -12.19 -7.23 -6.97
CA ASP A 95 -12.29 -7.83 -8.32
C ASP A 95 -12.36 -9.37 -8.21
N GLU A 96 -13.57 -9.90 -8.09
CA GLU A 96 -13.80 -11.33 -7.97
C GLU A 96 -13.33 -12.10 -9.22
N ALA A 97 -13.47 -11.51 -10.41
CA ALA A 97 -13.04 -12.14 -11.65
C ALA A 97 -11.51 -12.28 -11.71
N PHE A 98 -10.79 -11.26 -11.29
CA PHE A 98 -9.32 -11.32 -11.17
C PHE A 98 -8.90 -12.37 -10.13
N LEU A 99 -9.50 -12.33 -8.94
CA LEU A 99 -9.19 -13.26 -7.85
C LEU A 99 -9.42 -14.71 -8.26
N THR A 100 -10.53 -15.00 -8.89
CA THR A 100 -10.86 -16.37 -9.39
C THR A 100 -9.87 -16.86 -10.44
N ARG A 101 -9.46 -15.97 -11.36
CA ARG A 101 -8.59 -16.35 -12.48
C ARG A 101 -7.11 -16.39 -12.11
N CYS A 102 -6.67 -15.49 -11.23
CA CYS A 102 -5.24 -15.22 -11.03
C CYS A 102 -4.72 -15.59 -9.64
N THR A 103 -5.57 -16.04 -8.73
CA THR A 103 -5.15 -16.39 -7.36
C THR A 103 -5.63 -17.77 -6.93
N THR A 104 -5.01 -18.28 -5.85
CA THR A 104 -5.46 -19.50 -5.17
C THR A 104 -5.61 -19.22 -3.67
N GLY A 105 -6.58 -19.86 -3.01
CA GLY A 105 -6.77 -19.74 -1.56
C GLY A 105 -7.56 -18.50 -1.12
N TYR A 106 -8.07 -17.68 -2.04
CA TYR A 106 -8.84 -16.49 -1.68
C TYR A 106 -10.06 -16.80 -0.79
N ALA A 107 -10.79 -17.90 -1.04
CA ALA A 107 -11.93 -18.26 -0.22
C ALA A 107 -11.57 -18.53 1.24
N VAL A 108 -10.40 -19.14 1.50
CA VAL A 108 -9.88 -19.36 2.87
C VAL A 108 -9.52 -18.05 3.52
N PHE A 109 -8.87 -17.15 2.77
CA PHE A 109 -8.56 -15.81 3.26
C PHE A 109 -9.83 -14.99 3.55
N ALA A 110 -10.83 -15.03 2.67
CA ALA A 110 -12.09 -14.32 2.85
C ALA A 110 -12.85 -14.82 4.09
N SER A 111 -12.90 -16.13 4.32
CA SER A 111 -13.49 -16.72 5.54
C SER A 111 -12.81 -16.23 6.82
N TYR A 112 -11.47 -16.13 6.83
CA TYR A 112 -10.73 -15.52 7.94
C TYR A 112 -11.02 -14.03 8.07
N LEU A 113 -11.01 -13.29 6.96
CA LEU A 113 -11.25 -11.84 6.93
C LEU A 113 -12.63 -11.47 7.50
N LEU A 114 -13.65 -12.25 7.12
CA LEU A 114 -15.04 -12.06 7.56
C LEU A 114 -15.32 -12.61 8.97
N GLY A 115 -14.35 -13.27 9.59
CA GLY A 115 -14.49 -13.83 10.93
C GLY A 115 -15.23 -15.17 11.00
N GLU A 116 -15.45 -15.84 9.88
CA GLU A 116 -16.11 -17.13 9.83
C GLU A 116 -15.25 -18.25 10.45
N SER A 117 -13.93 -18.12 10.36
CA SER A 117 -12.97 -19.12 10.84
C SER A 117 -12.62 -18.98 12.33
N ASP A 118 -12.71 -17.78 12.90
CA ASP A 118 -12.26 -17.48 14.27
C ASP A 118 -13.24 -16.64 15.10
N GLY A 119 -14.41 -16.30 14.54
CA GLY A 119 -15.44 -15.52 15.20
C GLY A 119 -15.17 -14.01 15.26
N ILE A 120 -14.10 -13.52 14.60
CA ILE A 120 -13.68 -12.11 14.68
C ILE A 120 -13.56 -11.52 13.27
N ALA A 121 -14.52 -10.68 12.85
CA ALA A 121 -14.42 -9.94 11.60
C ALA A 121 -13.29 -8.90 11.68
N LYS A 122 -12.44 -8.88 10.66
CA LYS A 122 -11.28 -7.97 10.58
C LYS A 122 -11.70 -6.61 9.98
N ASN A 123 -12.84 -6.08 10.47
CA ASN A 123 -13.42 -4.83 9.96
C ASN A 123 -12.60 -3.59 10.33
N ALA A 124 -13.05 -2.41 9.87
CA ALA A 124 -12.31 -1.17 10.10
C ALA A 124 -12.21 -0.79 11.58
N GLU A 125 -13.21 -1.13 12.40
CA GLU A 125 -13.21 -0.90 13.85
C GLU A 125 -12.16 -1.78 14.54
N TRP A 126 -12.17 -3.09 14.26
CA TRP A 126 -11.16 -4.02 14.77
C TRP A 126 -9.74 -3.56 14.39
N ALA A 127 -9.54 -3.16 13.14
CA ALA A 127 -8.25 -2.68 12.67
C ALA A 127 -7.83 -1.38 13.38
N ALA A 128 -8.77 -0.45 13.58
CA ALA A 128 -8.52 0.83 14.25
C ALA A 128 -8.03 0.66 15.70
N GLU A 129 -8.63 -0.28 16.44
CA GLU A 129 -8.21 -0.59 17.82
C GLU A 129 -6.75 -1.08 17.89
N ILE A 130 -6.30 -1.81 16.87
CA ILE A 130 -4.94 -2.36 16.81
C ILE A 130 -3.94 -1.33 16.27
N CYS A 131 -4.27 -0.70 15.13
CA CYS A 131 -3.30 0.12 14.42
C CYS A 131 -3.34 1.62 14.80
N GLY A 132 -4.35 2.07 15.54
CA GLY A 132 -4.50 3.47 15.93
C GLY A 132 -4.97 4.39 14.80
N VAL A 133 -5.18 3.89 13.59
CA VAL A 133 -5.75 4.66 12.49
C VAL A 133 -7.27 4.63 12.60
N ASN A 134 -7.91 5.80 12.53
CA ASN A 134 -9.36 5.90 12.67
C ASN A 134 -10.10 5.03 11.63
N ALA A 135 -11.16 4.33 12.05
CA ALA A 135 -11.94 3.44 11.19
C ALA A 135 -12.52 4.15 9.95
N ALA A 136 -12.92 5.42 10.09
CA ALA A 136 -13.38 6.21 8.95
C ALA A 136 -12.26 6.43 7.91
N LYS A 137 -11.01 6.65 8.36
CA LYS A 137 -9.85 6.76 7.46
C LYS A 137 -9.54 5.43 6.78
N ILE A 138 -9.68 4.30 7.48
CA ILE A 138 -9.50 2.96 6.88
C ILE A 138 -10.48 2.74 5.74
N ARG A 139 -11.76 3.10 5.93
CA ARG A 139 -12.79 3.04 4.88
C ARG A 139 -12.52 4.01 3.73
N GLU A 140 -12.07 5.21 4.04
CA GLU A 140 -11.68 6.20 3.05
C GLU A 140 -10.54 5.68 2.16
N LEU A 141 -9.52 5.05 2.74
CA LEU A 141 -8.43 4.44 1.99
C LEU A 141 -8.92 3.31 1.09
N ALA A 142 -9.82 2.45 1.57
CA ALA A 142 -10.40 1.38 0.76
C ALA A 142 -11.17 1.93 -0.45
N ALA A 143 -12.01 2.94 -0.23
CA ALA A 143 -12.76 3.60 -1.30
C ALA A 143 -11.83 4.28 -2.31
N LEU A 144 -10.83 4.99 -1.83
CA LEU A 144 -9.84 5.67 -2.67
C LEU A 144 -9.08 4.68 -3.56
N PHE A 145 -8.64 3.55 -2.99
CA PHE A 145 -7.89 2.54 -3.74
C PHE A 145 -8.75 1.82 -4.78
N HIS A 146 -10.02 1.57 -4.47
CA HIS A 146 -10.96 0.97 -5.41
C HIS A 146 -11.31 1.89 -6.58
N GLN A 147 -11.50 3.18 -6.32
CA GLN A 147 -11.97 4.15 -7.31
C GLN A 147 -10.89 4.63 -8.27
N ASN A 148 -9.64 4.30 -8.04
CA ASN A 148 -8.49 4.87 -8.75
C ASN A 148 -7.47 3.81 -9.14
N THR A 149 -6.67 4.11 -10.16
CA THR A 149 -5.45 3.33 -10.45
C THR A 149 -4.43 3.56 -9.33
N THR A 150 -4.30 2.58 -8.45
CA THR A 150 -3.51 2.71 -7.22
C THR A 150 -2.23 1.91 -7.29
N MET A 151 -1.11 2.57 -7.04
CA MET A 151 0.20 1.94 -6.89
C MET A 151 0.59 1.84 -5.42
N LEU A 152 0.72 0.62 -4.92
CA LEU A 152 1.18 0.33 -3.55
C LEU A 152 2.69 0.06 -3.56
N MET A 153 3.48 1.02 -3.11
CA MET A 153 4.94 0.90 -3.02
C MET A 153 5.36 0.56 -1.59
N ALA A 154 5.93 -0.62 -1.38
CA ALA A 154 6.35 -1.07 -0.06
C ALA A 154 7.87 -0.99 0.12
N GLY A 155 8.30 -0.47 1.27
CA GLY A 155 9.69 -0.51 1.69
C GLY A 155 10.06 -1.84 2.33
N TRP A 156 11.35 -2.21 2.28
CA TRP A 156 11.84 -3.43 2.92
C TRP A 156 11.87 -3.34 4.45
N GLY A 157 11.79 -2.15 5.02
CA GLY A 157 11.78 -1.95 6.47
C GLY A 157 10.66 -2.71 7.17
N MET A 158 9.49 -2.79 6.55
CA MET A 158 8.31 -3.43 7.13
C MET A 158 8.46 -4.95 7.35
N GLN A 159 9.36 -5.63 6.62
CA GLN A 159 9.61 -7.06 6.80
C GLN A 159 10.68 -7.37 7.87
N ARG A 160 11.47 -6.39 8.30
CA ARG A 160 12.61 -6.61 9.21
C ARG A 160 12.19 -6.70 10.68
N GLN A 161 11.23 -7.58 10.94
CA GLN A 161 10.70 -7.85 12.27
C GLN A 161 10.07 -9.25 12.31
N GLN A 162 9.66 -9.68 13.50
CA GLN A 162 8.94 -10.95 13.64
C GLN A 162 7.68 -10.96 12.78
N PHE A 163 7.47 -12.03 12.01
CA PHE A 163 6.38 -12.19 11.05
C PHE A 163 6.34 -11.11 9.96
N GLY A 164 7.47 -10.50 9.65
CA GLY A 164 7.57 -9.39 8.69
C GLY A 164 7.15 -9.74 7.28
N GLU A 165 7.32 -11.02 6.86
CA GLU A 165 6.90 -11.56 5.57
C GLU A 165 5.40 -11.39 5.31
N GLN A 166 4.58 -11.45 6.35
CA GLN A 166 3.12 -11.33 6.23
C GLN A 166 2.69 -9.96 5.70
N LYS A 167 3.45 -8.91 5.97
CA LYS A 167 3.15 -7.56 5.51
C LYS A 167 3.27 -7.42 4.00
N HIS A 168 4.36 -7.95 3.44
CA HIS A 168 4.54 -7.98 1.99
C HIS A 168 3.53 -8.91 1.32
N TRP A 169 3.24 -10.03 1.95
CA TRP A 169 2.19 -10.93 1.47
C TRP A 169 0.82 -10.24 1.43
N MET A 170 0.49 -9.50 2.49
CA MET A 170 -0.80 -8.79 2.56
C MET A 170 -0.90 -7.65 1.54
N ILE A 171 0.19 -6.94 1.24
CA ILE A 171 0.17 -5.88 0.21
C ILE A 171 -0.11 -6.46 -1.19
N VAL A 172 0.47 -7.63 -1.49
CA VAL A 172 0.17 -8.37 -2.72
C VAL A 172 -1.30 -8.80 -2.76
N THR A 173 -1.83 -9.25 -1.62
CA THR A 173 -3.24 -9.63 -1.48
C THR A 173 -4.17 -8.44 -1.74
N LEU A 174 -3.88 -7.26 -1.17
CA LEU A 174 -4.65 -6.04 -1.44
C LEU A 174 -4.62 -5.66 -2.93
N ALA A 175 -3.44 -5.68 -3.55
CA ALA A 175 -3.31 -5.37 -4.97
C ALA A 175 -4.08 -6.37 -5.86
N ALA A 176 -4.12 -7.65 -5.46
CA ALA A 176 -4.91 -8.68 -6.14
C ALA A 176 -6.42 -8.45 -5.95
N MET A 177 -6.86 -8.08 -4.75
CA MET A 177 -8.26 -7.75 -4.47
C MET A 177 -8.74 -6.54 -5.28
N LEU A 178 -7.88 -5.58 -5.54
CA LEU A 178 -8.17 -4.43 -6.41
C LEU A 178 -8.16 -4.77 -7.91
N GLY A 179 -7.71 -5.99 -8.29
CA GLY A 179 -7.60 -6.41 -9.69
C GLY A 179 -6.54 -5.64 -10.49
N GLN A 180 -5.61 -4.96 -9.83
CA GLN A 180 -4.70 -4.01 -10.49
C GLN A 180 -3.29 -4.56 -10.76
N ILE A 181 -3.02 -5.83 -10.39
CA ILE A 181 -1.73 -6.46 -10.70
C ILE A 181 -1.62 -6.70 -12.20
N GLY A 182 -0.55 -6.17 -12.80
CA GLY A 182 -0.31 -6.27 -14.25
C GLY A 182 -0.91 -5.14 -15.08
N THR A 183 -1.59 -4.18 -14.45
CA THR A 183 -2.05 -2.96 -15.13
C THR A 183 -0.99 -1.86 -15.09
N PRO A 184 -0.85 -1.03 -16.13
CA PRO A 184 0.06 0.12 -16.08
C PRO A 184 -0.30 1.05 -14.91
N GLY A 185 0.70 1.39 -14.10
CA GLY A 185 0.53 2.31 -12.96
C GLY A 185 -0.22 1.76 -11.75
N GLY A 186 -0.79 0.56 -11.83
CA GLY A 186 -1.51 -0.08 -10.74
C GLY A 186 -0.76 -1.26 -10.11
N GLY A 187 -1.34 -1.79 -9.03
CA GLY A 187 -0.82 -2.97 -8.35
C GLY A 187 0.14 -2.67 -7.21
N PHE A 188 1.18 -3.47 -7.08
CA PHE A 188 2.17 -3.30 -6.02
C PHE A 188 3.59 -3.28 -6.57
N GLY A 189 4.49 -2.68 -5.80
CA GLY A 189 5.91 -2.70 -6.07
C GLY A 189 6.72 -2.75 -4.79
N LEU A 190 7.72 -3.62 -4.80
CA LEU A 190 8.70 -3.72 -3.75
C LEU A 190 9.99 -3.06 -4.23
N SER A 191 10.62 -2.29 -3.35
CA SER A 191 11.94 -1.73 -3.66
C SER A 191 12.03 -0.77 -4.84
N TYR A 192 10.98 0.00 -5.12
CA TYR A 192 11.05 1.07 -6.14
C TYR A 192 12.15 2.10 -5.89
N HIS A 193 12.75 2.05 -4.72
CA HIS A 193 13.89 2.85 -4.33
C HIS A 193 15.24 2.16 -4.57
N PHE A 194 15.25 0.94 -5.16
CA PHE A 194 16.48 0.18 -5.40
C PHE A 194 16.88 0.09 -6.85
N ALA A 195 15.92 -0.08 -7.74
CA ALA A 195 16.18 -0.25 -9.16
C ALA A 195 14.97 0.20 -9.97
N ASN A 196 15.22 0.83 -11.05
CA ASN A 196 14.26 1.11 -12.11
C ASN A 196 14.41 0.12 -13.25
#